data_12722fd7bfcd510a0731cf89727b6962
#
_entry.id   12722fd7bfcd510a0731cf89727b6962
#
_cell.length_a   1.000
_cell.length_b   1.000
_cell.length_c   1.000
_cell.angle_alpha   90.00
_cell.angle_beta   90.00
_cell.angle_gamma   90.00
#
_symmetry.space_group_name_H-M   'P 1'
#
loop_
_entity.id
_entity.type
_entity.pdbx_description
1 polymer ?
#
loop_
_entity_poly.entity_id
_entity_poly.type
_entity_poly.pdbx_seq_one_letter_code
_entity_poly.pdbx_strand_id
1 'polypeptide(L)'
;CRHTHSADYCVEKILAAHDINPDDIVSITDDTYSTAVQTTNNPYPENPYAAKFSVQFCIAAAIILRDLSDRVFTIENINNPKIKDLMSKIKVNVSPKLDDEFHQDPNQWSHKLTITMKSGEIITDQVDYPIGDFKNPFDWAMADRKFRLLTEDMLGADVVTRLLDNLHNLETFDDINKVFQLS
;
A
#
# COMPACT_ATOMS: atom_id res chain seq x y z
N CYS A 1 -0.74 -3.79 -7.29
CA CYS A 1 -0.51 -2.92 -8.46
C CYS A 1 0.27 -1.67 -8.05
N ARG A 2 1.40 -1.37 -8.72
CA ARG A 2 2.25 -0.23 -8.30
C ARG A 2 1.51 1.12 -8.38
N HIS A 3 0.52 1.27 -9.25
CA HIS A 3 -0.31 2.47 -9.34
C HIS A 3 -1.20 2.72 -8.11
N THR A 4 -1.27 1.80 -7.13
CA THR A 4 -1.96 2.03 -5.84
C THR A 4 -1.00 2.31 -4.69
N HIS A 5 0.32 2.05 -4.85
CA HIS A 5 1.27 2.07 -3.73
C HIS A 5 1.43 3.45 -3.09
N SER A 6 1.38 4.53 -3.86
CA SER A 6 1.45 5.89 -3.28
C SER A 6 0.19 6.22 -2.48
N ALA A 7 -0.99 5.74 -2.92
CA ALA A 7 -2.24 5.88 -2.15
C ALA A 7 -2.16 5.09 -0.84
N ASP A 8 -1.67 3.84 -0.89
CA ASP A 8 -1.47 3.01 0.30
C ASP A 8 -0.51 3.67 1.29
N TYR A 9 0.58 4.26 0.79
CA TYR A 9 1.56 4.95 1.64
C TYR A 9 1.01 6.27 2.22
N CYS A 10 0.14 7.00 1.48
CA CYS A 10 -0.62 8.12 2.06
C CYS A 10 -1.47 7.66 3.24
N VAL A 11 -2.20 6.53 3.10
CA VAL A 11 -2.99 5.96 4.20
C VAL A 11 -2.11 5.64 5.40
N GLU A 12 -0.98 4.95 5.20
CA GLU A 12 -0.04 4.62 6.27
C GLU A 12 0.41 5.86 7.05
N LYS A 13 0.82 6.92 6.34
CA LYS A 13 1.25 8.19 6.94
C LYS A 13 0.12 8.88 7.70
N ILE A 14 -1.07 8.94 7.13
CA ILE A 14 -2.25 9.52 7.78
C ILE A 14 -2.58 8.76 9.06
N LEU A 15 -2.61 7.42 9.01
CA LEU A 15 -2.92 6.58 10.17
C LEU A 15 -1.83 6.63 11.27
N ALA A 16 -0.58 6.91 10.89
CA ALA A 16 0.50 7.09 11.86
C ALA A 16 0.43 8.46 12.57
N ALA A 17 -0.10 9.49 11.90
CA ALA A 17 -0.17 10.86 12.41
C ALA A 17 -1.50 11.20 13.10
N HIS A 18 -2.59 10.49 12.78
CA HIS A 18 -3.95 10.81 13.22
C HIS A 18 -4.67 9.54 13.72
N ASP A 19 -5.43 9.70 14.80
CA ASP A 19 -6.35 8.65 15.30
C ASP A 19 -7.66 8.70 14.48
N ILE A 20 -7.70 7.96 13.39
CA ILE A 20 -8.85 7.92 12.47
C ILE A 20 -9.80 6.80 12.91
N ASN A 21 -11.03 7.17 13.31
CA ASN A 21 -12.14 6.23 13.38
C ASN A 21 -12.82 6.15 12.00
N PRO A 22 -12.80 4.97 11.32
CA PRO A 22 -13.40 4.82 9.98
C PRO A 22 -14.89 5.18 9.92
N ASP A 23 -15.63 4.97 11.01
CA ASP A 23 -17.06 5.28 11.09
C ASP A 23 -17.33 6.80 11.03
N ASP A 24 -16.33 7.63 11.32
CA ASP A 24 -16.43 9.09 11.27
C ASP A 24 -15.98 9.71 9.94
N ILE A 25 -15.59 8.88 8.97
CA ILE A 25 -15.24 9.33 7.62
C ILE A 25 -16.50 9.63 6.83
N VAL A 26 -16.61 10.87 6.33
CA VAL A 26 -17.69 11.33 5.44
C VAL A 26 -17.35 11.04 3.99
N SER A 27 -16.12 11.38 3.56
CA SER A 27 -15.65 11.16 2.20
C SER A 27 -14.13 11.09 2.13
N ILE A 28 -13.63 10.41 1.12
CA ILE A 28 -12.21 10.41 0.73
C ILE A 28 -12.13 10.81 -0.73
N THR A 29 -11.21 11.72 -1.05
CA THR A 29 -10.84 12.04 -2.42
C THR A 29 -9.41 11.57 -2.66
N ASP A 30 -9.21 10.81 -3.73
CA ASP A 30 -7.89 10.43 -4.25
C ASP A 30 -7.66 11.16 -5.57
N ASP A 31 -6.82 12.18 -5.55
CA ASP A 31 -6.39 12.92 -6.72
C ASP A 31 -5.06 12.34 -7.21
N THR A 32 -5.03 11.88 -8.47
CA THR A 32 -3.88 11.20 -9.06
C THR A 32 -3.76 11.49 -10.56
N TYR A 33 -2.84 10.84 -11.25
CA TYR A 33 -2.63 10.98 -12.70
C TYR A 33 -3.53 10.05 -13.53
N SER A 34 -3.71 10.38 -14.79
CA SER A 34 -4.68 9.71 -15.68
C SER A 34 -4.46 8.21 -15.85
N THR A 35 -3.19 7.78 -15.98
CA THR A 35 -2.86 6.34 -16.12
C THR A 35 -3.23 5.55 -14.86
N ALA A 36 -3.04 6.12 -13.66
CA ALA A 36 -3.48 5.46 -12.42
C ALA A 36 -5.00 5.30 -12.41
N VAL A 37 -5.76 6.36 -12.75
CA VAL A 37 -7.22 6.29 -12.81
C VAL A 37 -7.69 5.24 -13.82
N GLN A 38 -7.11 5.21 -15.02
CA GLN A 38 -7.47 4.20 -16.04
C GLN A 38 -7.21 2.76 -15.57
N THR A 39 -6.17 2.56 -14.78
CA THR A 39 -5.73 1.23 -14.35
C THR A 39 -6.41 0.76 -13.08
N THR A 40 -6.70 1.68 -12.13
CA THR A 40 -7.06 1.30 -10.75
C THR A 40 -8.41 1.82 -10.27
N ASN A 41 -9.13 2.62 -11.05
CA ASN A 41 -10.46 3.08 -10.68
C ASN A 41 -11.50 1.96 -10.89
N ASN A 42 -11.51 1.00 -9.97
CA ASN A 42 -12.44 -0.14 -9.95
C ASN A 42 -13.20 -0.20 -8.63
N PRO A 43 -14.37 0.47 -8.50
CA PRO A 43 -15.13 0.52 -7.25
C PRO A 43 -15.84 -0.79 -6.90
N TYR A 44 -15.83 -1.81 -7.78
CA TYR A 44 -16.54 -3.08 -7.59
C TYR A 44 -15.67 -4.29 -7.95
N PRO A 45 -14.54 -4.53 -7.27
CA PRO A 45 -13.72 -5.69 -7.57
C PRO A 45 -14.45 -6.99 -7.18
N GLU A 46 -14.48 -7.96 -8.09
CA GLU A 46 -15.23 -9.20 -7.92
C GLU A 46 -14.39 -10.35 -7.33
N ASN A 47 -13.06 -10.21 -7.34
CA ASN A 47 -12.13 -11.25 -6.89
C ASN A 47 -10.82 -10.63 -6.36
N PRO A 48 -9.99 -11.42 -5.64
CA PRO A 48 -8.73 -10.94 -5.06
C PRO A 48 -7.76 -10.31 -6.07
N TYR A 49 -7.72 -10.83 -7.29
CA TYR A 49 -6.86 -10.27 -8.33
C TYR A 49 -7.37 -8.88 -8.77
N ALA A 50 -8.67 -8.74 -9.04
CA ALA A 50 -9.28 -7.47 -9.40
C ALA A 50 -9.15 -6.43 -8.27
N ALA A 51 -9.20 -6.85 -7.00
CA ALA A 51 -9.03 -5.98 -5.85
C ALA A 51 -7.62 -5.35 -5.80
N LYS A 52 -6.58 -6.04 -6.28
CA LYS A 52 -5.21 -5.48 -6.41
C LYS A 52 -5.12 -4.34 -7.44
N PHE A 53 -6.13 -4.16 -8.26
CA PHE A 53 -6.29 -3.08 -9.25
C PHE A 53 -7.47 -2.17 -8.90
N SER A 54 -7.87 -2.12 -7.63
CA SER A 54 -8.90 -1.22 -7.10
C SER A 54 -8.27 -0.32 -6.05
N VAL A 55 -7.99 0.94 -6.40
CA VAL A 55 -7.46 1.90 -5.44
C VAL A 55 -8.46 2.17 -4.31
N GLN A 56 -9.76 2.11 -4.59
CA GLN A 56 -10.79 2.24 -3.57
C GLN A 56 -10.74 1.09 -2.55
N PHE A 57 -10.55 -0.16 -3.03
CA PHE A 57 -10.39 -1.30 -2.13
C PHE A 57 -9.11 -1.20 -1.32
N CYS A 58 -7.97 -0.85 -1.95
CA CYS A 58 -6.69 -0.70 -1.26
C CYS A 58 -6.79 0.32 -0.12
N ILE A 59 -7.28 1.53 -0.39
CA ILE A 59 -7.47 2.59 0.61
C ILE A 59 -8.44 2.13 1.73
N ALA A 60 -9.61 1.57 1.36
CA ALA A 60 -10.61 1.18 2.34
C ALA A 60 -10.14 0.01 3.22
N ALA A 61 -9.51 -1.01 2.63
CA ALA A 61 -8.97 -2.15 3.38
C ALA A 61 -7.85 -1.71 4.32
N ALA A 62 -6.93 -0.86 3.86
CA ALA A 62 -5.86 -0.30 4.68
C ALA A 62 -6.39 0.46 5.91
N ILE A 63 -7.43 1.27 5.74
CA ILE A 63 -8.04 2.04 6.85
C ILE A 63 -8.79 1.11 7.82
N ILE A 64 -9.59 0.15 7.32
CA ILE A 64 -10.44 -0.72 8.15
C ILE A 64 -9.63 -1.80 8.85
N LEU A 65 -8.71 -2.45 8.14
CA LEU A 65 -7.95 -3.60 8.65
C LEU A 65 -6.63 -3.21 9.31
N ARG A 66 -6.17 -1.97 9.11
CA ARG A 66 -4.84 -1.50 9.55
C ARG A 66 -3.71 -2.39 9.01
N ASP A 67 -3.92 -2.98 7.84
CA ASP A 67 -3.00 -3.88 7.17
C ASP A 67 -2.89 -3.47 5.69
N LEU A 68 -1.64 -3.33 5.22
CA LEU A 68 -1.29 -2.99 3.84
C LEU A 68 -0.64 -4.19 3.11
N SER A 69 -0.66 -5.37 3.76
CA SER A 69 -0.06 -6.57 3.19
C SER A 69 -0.96 -7.21 2.14
N ASP A 70 -0.38 -8.17 1.41
CA ASP A 70 -1.10 -8.99 0.42
C ASP A 70 -2.20 -9.87 1.05
N ARG A 71 -2.18 -10.07 2.39
CA ARG A 71 -3.19 -10.84 3.14
C ARG A 71 -4.58 -10.21 3.11
N VAL A 72 -4.70 -8.92 2.80
CA VAL A 72 -6.01 -8.23 2.74
C VAL A 72 -6.83 -8.63 1.50
N PHE A 73 -6.19 -9.15 0.44
CA PHE A 73 -6.85 -9.48 -0.83
C PHE A 73 -7.54 -10.84 -0.77
N THR A 74 -8.63 -10.92 -0.03
CA THR A 74 -9.46 -12.13 0.12
C THR A 74 -10.90 -11.88 -0.31
N ILE A 75 -11.63 -12.95 -0.66
CA ILE A 75 -13.07 -12.86 -0.96
C ILE A 75 -13.86 -12.36 0.26
N GLU A 76 -13.45 -12.72 1.47
CA GLU A 76 -14.07 -12.26 2.70
C GLU A 76 -13.96 -10.73 2.83
N ASN A 77 -12.78 -10.17 2.65
CA ASN A 77 -12.54 -8.73 2.75
C ASN A 77 -13.22 -7.95 1.62
N ILE A 78 -13.25 -8.48 0.39
CA ILE A 78 -13.98 -7.88 -0.73
C ILE A 78 -15.49 -7.81 -0.41
N ASN A 79 -16.03 -8.77 0.34
CA ASN A 79 -17.41 -8.81 0.75
C ASN A 79 -17.68 -8.18 2.13
N ASN A 80 -16.67 -7.69 2.81
CA ASN A 80 -16.83 -7.04 4.11
C ASN A 80 -17.67 -5.76 3.97
N PRO A 81 -18.81 -5.66 4.69
CA PRO A 81 -19.73 -4.53 4.54
C PRO A 81 -19.09 -3.18 4.95
N LYS A 82 -18.17 -3.17 5.92
CA LYS A 82 -17.48 -1.94 6.33
C LYS A 82 -16.50 -1.45 5.24
N ILE A 83 -15.80 -2.38 4.60
CA ILE A 83 -14.91 -2.03 3.47
C ILE A 83 -15.75 -1.50 2.31
N LYS A 84 -16.84 -2.17 1.95
CA LYS A 84 -17.75 -1.72 0.88
C LYS A 84 -18.36 -0.35 1.16
N ASP A 85 -18.79 -0.10 2.40
CA ASP A 85 -19.32 1.20 2.80
C ASP A 85 -18.27 2.29 2.63
N LEU A 86 -17.04 2.06 3.10
CA LEU A 86 -15.96 3.03 2.96
C LEU A 86 -15.55 3.23 1.50
N MET A 87 -15.47 2.16 0.69
CA MET A 87 -15.20 2.25 -0.75
C MET A 87 -16.21 3.17 -1.46
N SER A 88 -17.48 3.12 -1.07
CA SER A 88 -18.54 3.96 -1.65
C SER A 88 -18.36 5.45 -1.39
N LYS A 89 -17.55 5.82 -0.39
CA LYS A 89 -17.21 7.19 -0.01
C LYS A 89 -15.92 7.69 -0.68
N ILE A 90 -15.22 6.83 -1.44
CA ILE A 90 -13.95 7.17 -2.09
C ILE A 90 -14.21 7.59 -3.53
N LYS A 91 -13.81 8.82 -3.85
CA LYS A 91 -13.83 9.38 -5.20
C LYS A 91 -12.42 9.51 -5.74
N VAL A 92 -12.18 8.95 -6.92
CA VAL A 92 -10.89 9.04 -7.62
C VAL A 92 -10.99 10.04 -8.76
N ASN A 93 -10.07 10.99 -8.81
CA ASN A 93 -10.06 12.04 -9.83
C ASN A 93 -8.70 12.13 -10.52
N VAL A 94 -8.71 12.56 -11.79
CA VAL A 94 -7.49 13.01 -12.46
C VAL A 94 -7.20 14.44 -12.00
N SER A 95 -6.04 14.66 -11.39
CA SER A 95 -5.50 15.99 -11.10
C SER A 95 -4.66 16.46 -12.28
N PRO A 96 -5.02 17.57 -12.96
CA PRO A 96 -4.21 18.08 -14.07
C PRO A 96 -2.74 18.29 -13.69
N LYS A 97 -2.50 18.79 -12.48
CA LYS A 97 -1.14 19.02 -11.97
C LYS A 97 -0.35 17.70 -11.85
N LEU A 98 -0.93 16.67 -11.21
CA LEU A 98 -0.23 15.39 -11.00
C LEU A 98 -0.08 14.62 -12.31
N ASP A 99 -1.00 14.81 -13.25
CA ASP A 99 -0.93 14.25 -14.60
C ASP A 99 0.21 14.88 -15.42
N ASP A 100 0.34 16.20 -15.37
CA ASP A 100 1.45 16.93 -15.99
C ASP A 100 2.81 16.52 -15.39
N GLU A 101 2.89 16.39 -14.06
CA GLU A 101 4.09 15.92 -13.35
C GLU A 101 4.48 14.50 -13.75
N PHE A 102 3.52 13.59 -13.87
CA PHE A 102 3.75 12.22 -14.35
C PHE A 102 4.26 12.19 -15.80
N HIS A 103 3.74 13.06 -16.69
CA HIS A 103 4.23 13.14 -18.05
C HIS A 103 5.65 13.70 -18.15
N GLN A 104 6.07 14.55 -17.21
CA GLN A 104 7.45 15.08 -17.14
C GLN A 104 8.43 14.08 -16.50
N ASP A 105 7.99 13.36 -15.46
CA ASP A 105 8.74 12.29 -14.80
C ASP A 105 7.86 11.04 -14.63
N PRO A 106 7.91 10.08 -15.58
CA PRO A 106 7.11 8.86 -15.52
C PRO A 106 7.40 7.93 -14.33
N ASN A 107 8.38 8.27 -13.46
CA ASN A 107 8.62 7.58 -12.20
C ASN A 107 7.86 8.22 -11.03
N GLN A 108 7.28 9.40 -11.21
CA GLN A 108 6.50 10.11 -10.20
C GLN A 108 5.05 9.60 -10.21
N TRP A 109 4.73 8.66 -9.35
CA TRP A 109 3.44 7.97 -9.28
C TRP A 109 2.58 8.54 -8.16
N SER A 110 2.26 9.83 -8.30
CA SER A 110 1.68 10.64 -7.23
C SER A 110 0.22 10.28 -6.93
N HIS A 111 -0.09 10.20 -5.63
CA HIS A 111 -1.44 10.23 -5.09
C HIS A 111 -1.54 11.27 -3.99
N LYS A 112 -2.66 12.00 -3.99
CA LYS A 112 -3.02 12.95 -2.92
C LYS A 112 -4.36 12.54 -2.33
N LEU A 113 -4.34 12.05 -1.10
CA LEU A 113 -5.55 11.71 -0.37
C LEU A 113 -6.03 12.90 0.45
N THR A 114 -7.34 13.12 0.42
CA THR A 114 -8.04 14.09 1.28
C THR A 114 -9.20 13.39 1.96
N ILE A 115 -9.15 13.28 3.29
CA ILE A 115 -10.17 12.65 4.13
C ILE A 115 -10.96 13.75 4.82
N THR A 116 -12.29 13.74 4.67
CA THR A 116 -13.19 14.63 5.38
C THR A 116 -13.88 13.85 6.50
N MET A 117 -13.75 14.34 7.73
CA MET A 117 -14.33 13.74 8.93
C MET A 117 -15.69 14.37 9.28
N LYS A 118 -16.55 13.66 10.01
CA LYS A 118 -17.82 14.19 10.54
C LYS A 118 -17.64 15.42 11.44
N SER A 119 -16.49 15.55 12.09
CA SER A 119 -16.13 16.74 12.87
C SER A 119 -15.96 18.01 12.02
N GLY A 120 -15.85 17.86 10.71
CA GLY A 120 -15.47 18.91 9.77
C GLY A 120 -13.95 19.02 9.58
N GLU A 121 -13.15 18.23 10.27
CA GLU A 121 -11.72 18.13 10.05
C GLU A 121 -11.41 17.60 8.65
N ILE A 122 -10.41 18.19 8.00
CA ILE A 122 -9.91 17.76 6.69
C ILE A 122 -8.45 17.36 6.86
N ILE A 123 -8.16 16.09 6.59
CA ILE A 123 -6.82 15.52 6.68
C ILE A 123 -6.34 15.24 5.26
N THR A 124 -5.16 15.75 4.91
CA THR A 124 -4.61 15.61 3.57
C THR A 124 -3.15 15.18 3.64
N ASP A 125 -2.77 14.22 2.79
CA ASP A 125 -1.37 13.86 2.54
C ASP A 125 -1.15 13.57 1.06
N GLN A 126 0.08 13.76 0.59
CA GLN A 126 0.51 13.48 -0.78
C GLN A 126 1.80 12.66 -0.75
N VAL A 127 1.85 11.65 -1.61
CA VAL A 127 3.06 10.85 -1.87
C VAL A 127 3.33 10.86 -3.36
N ASP A 128 4.50 11.33 -3.75
CA ASP A 128 4.92 11.42 -5.16
C ASP A 128 5.66 10.18 -5.62
N TYR A 129 6.45 9.58 -4.74
CA TYR A 129 7.20 8.36 -5.01
C TYR A 129 6.84 7.31 -3.96
N PRO A 130 6.28 6.15 -4.37
CA PRO A 130 5.94 5.10 -3.42
C PRO A 130 7.18 4.57 -2.73
N ILE A 131 7.02 4.06 -1.50
CA ILE A 131 8.12 3.46 -0.74
C ILE A 131 8.79 2.33 -1.53
N GLY A 132 10.11 2.27 -1.52
CA GLY A 132 10.94 1.36 -2.32
C GLY A 132 11.29 1.89 -3.71
N ASP A 133 10.89 3.13 -4.03
CA ASP A 133 11.41 3.85 -5.19
C ASP A 133 12.83 4.39 -4.92
N PHE A 134 13.64 4.63 -5.97
CA PHE A 134 14.98 5.17 -5.79
C PHE A 134 15.00 6.57 -5.16
N LYS A 135 13.92 7.34 -5.27
CA LYS A 135 13.72 8.63 -4.59
C LYS A 135 13.07 8.49 -3.21
N ASN A 136 12.57 7.30 -2.87
CA ASN A 136 12.00 6.96 -1.58
C ASN A 136 12.37 5.50 -1.21
N PRO A 137 13.67 5.22 -0.99
CA PRO A 137 14.17 3.86 -0.86
C PRO A 137 13.74 3.20 0.45
N PHE A 138 13.70 1.87 0.45
CA PHE A 138 13.67 1.07 1.67
C PHE A 138 15.00 1.19 2.41
N ASP A 139 14.93 1.25 3.74
CA ASP A 139 16.05 0.84 4.58
C ASP A 139 16.03 -0.69 4.83
N TRP A 140 17.11 -1.20 5.42
CA TRP A 140 17.23 -2.62 5.75
C TRP A 140 16.13 -3.08 6.71
N ALA A 141 15.76 -2.28 7.71
CA ALA A 141 14.73 -2.64 8.66
C ALA A 141 13.35 -2.79 8.00
N MET A 142 13.05 -1.97 7.00
CA MET A 142 11.83 -2.08 6.19
C MET A 142 11.83 -3.34 5.31
N ALA A 143 12.98 -3.65 4.68
CA ALA A 143 13.14 -4.84 3.87
C ALA A 143 12.97 -6.12 4.72
N ASP A 144 13.61 -6.18 5.89
CA ASP A 144 13.52 -7.29 6.82
C ASP A 144 12.09 -7.51 7.32
N ARG A 145 11.40 -6.42 7.69
CA ARG A 145 10.00 -6.48 8.13
C ARG A 145 9.11 -7.05 7.03
N LYS A 146 9.30 -6.62 5.78
CA LYS A 146 8.56 -7.15 4.64
C LYS A 146 8.89 -8.62 4.40
N PHE A 147 10.16 -9.01 4.47
CA PHE A 147 10.58 -10.40 4.32
C PHE A 147 9.94 -11.28 5.39
N ARG A 148 9.98 -10.87 6.67
CA ARG A 148 9.34 -11.58 7.78
C ARG A 148 7.84 -11.73 7.56
N LEU A 149 7.16 -10.64 7.21
CA LEU A 149 5.71 -10.63 6.96
C LEU A 149 5.29 -11.65 5.88
N LEU A 150 6.12 -11.82 4.85
CA LEU A 150 5.81 -12.71 3.73
C LEU A 150 6.19 -14.18 3.97
N THR A 151 7.12 -14.47 4.91
CA THR A 151 7.74 -15.78 5.00
C THR A 151 7.59 -16.47 6.35
N GLU A 152 7.40 -15.74 7.47
CA GLU A 152 7.38 -16.34 8.81
C GLU A 152 6.28 -17.38 9.01
N ASP A 153 5.10 -17.16 8.47
CA ASP A 153 4.00 -18.13 8.58
C ASP A 153 4.29 -19.46 7.87
N MET A 154 5.12 -19.42 6.83
CA MET A 154 5.46 -20.61 6.04
C MET A 154 6.72 -21.32 6.53
N LEU A 155 7.71 -20.56 6.96
CA LEU A 155 9.06 -21.09 7.27
C LEU A 155 9.36 -21.14 8.76
N GLY A 156 8.62 -20.39 9.58
CA GLY A 156 8.88 -20.20 11.00
C GLY A 156 9.93 -19.11 11.28
N ALA A 157 9.78 -18.43 12.43
CA ALA A 157 10.58 -17.26 12.80
C ALA A 157 12.09 -17.54 12.89
N ASP A 158 12.49 -18.72 13.37
CA ASP A 158 13.91 -19.09 13.52
C ASP A 158 14.59 -19.28 12.16
N VAL A 159 13.90 -19.90 11.20
CA VAL A 159 14.40 -20.10 9.83
C VAL A 159 14.53 -18.75 9.14
N VAL A 160 13.50 -17.89 9.26
CA VAL A 160 13.50 -16.55 8.66
C VAL A 160 14.61 -15.67 9.26
N THR A 161 14.87 -15.77 10.55
CA THR A 161 15.95 -15.02 11.18
C THR A 161 17.31 -15.45 10.61
N ARG A 162 17.58 -16.75 10.51
CA ARG A 162 18.83 -17.24 9.91
C ARG A 162 18.98 -16.87 8.43
N LEU A 163 17.88 -16.90 7.68
CA LEU A 163 17.89 -16.45 6.28
C LEU A 163 18.26 -14.95 6.17
N LEU A 164 17.67 -14.11 7.02
CA LEU A 164 18.00 -12.68 7.04
C LEU A 164 19.46 -12.45 7.41
N ASP A 165 19.97 -13.14 8.44
CA ASP A 165 21.38 -13.04 8.84
C ASP A 165 22.31 -13.44 7.69
N ASN A 166 21.99 -14.51 6.96
CA ASN A 166 22.75 -14.94 5.79
C ASN A 166 22.67 -13.93 4.64
N LEU A 167 21.48 -13.38 4.37
CA LEU A 167 21.27 -12.38 3.32
C LEU A 167 21.99 -11.06 3.61
N HIS A 168 22.03 -10.63 4.88
CA HIS A 168 22.79 -9.44 5.30
C HIS A 168 24.31 -9.61 5.18
N ASN A 169 24.78 -10.84 5.15
CA ASN A 169 26.22 -11.19 5.03
C ASN A 169 26.50 -11.91 3.70
N LEU A 170 25.68 -11.69 2.68
CA LEU A 170 25.73 -12.42 1.42
C LEU A 170 27.11 -12.42 0.76
N GLU A 171 27.84 -11.31 0.85
CA GLU A 171 29.19 -11.13 0.28
C GLU A 171 30.27 -11.98 0.97
N THR A 172 29.95 -12.58 2.14
CA THR A 172 30.92 -13.46 2.85
C THR A 172 30.88 -14.91 2.38
N PHE A 173 29.85 -15.28 1.60
CA PHE A 173 29.66 -16.64 1.11
C PHE A 173 30.44 -16.86 -0.21
N ASP A 174 31.16 -17.97 -0.27
CA ASP A 174 31.87 -18.44 -1.48
C ASP A 174 30.95 -19.23 -2.43
N ASP A 175 29.79 -19.68 -1.95
CA ASP A 175 28.76 -20.41 -2.70
C ASP A 175 27.38 -19.93 -2.26
N ILE A 176 26.60 -19.41 -3.21
CA ILE A 176 25.23 -18.91 -2.97
C ILE A 176 24.30 -19.96 -2.38
N ASN A 177 24.53 -21.25 -2.67
CA ASN A 177 23.70 -22.32 -2.11
C ASN A 177 23.82 -22.42 -0.59
N LYS A 178 24.94 -21.99 0.00
CA LYS A 178 25.14 -21.98 1.46
C LYS A 178 24.21 -21.01 2.18
N VAL A 179 23.78 -19.94 1.53
CA VAL A 179 22.83 -18.98 2.07
C VAL A 179 21.50 -19.64 2.49
N PHE A 180 21.11 -20.69 1.75
CA PHE A 180 19.85 -21.41 1.97
C PHE A 180 20.04 -22.72 2.77
N GLN A 181 21.25 -23.04 3.23
CA GLN A 181 21.51 -24.16 4.12
C GLN A 181 21.22 -23.75 5.56
N LEU A 182 20.03 -24.09 6.06
CA LEU A 182 19.47 -23.62 7.33
C LEU A 182 19.47 -24.71 8.42
N SER A 183 20.31 -25.73 8.26
CA SER A 183 20.50 -26.82 9.22
C SER A 183 21.28 -26.38 10.46
#